data_a26d271d277270bac7715586af35c85b
#
_entry.id   a26d271d277270bac7715586af35c85b
#
_cell.length_a   1.000
_cell.length_b   1.000
_cell.length_c   1.000
_cell.angle_alpha   90.00
_cell.angle_beta   90.00
_cell.angle_gamma   90.00
#
_symmetry.space_group_name_H-M   'P 1'
#
loop_
_entity.id
_entity.type
_entity.pdbx_description
1 polymer ?
#
loop_
_entity_poly.entity_id
_entity_poly.type
_entity_poly.pdbx_seq_one_letter_code
_entity_poly.pdbx_strand_id
1 'polypeptide(L)'
;ELKFWFDEVIRQYEKWAKFQIEWRKARNASIKGIEFPFPYRKGQRDLAVSVYRTILRKKKLFIQAPTGVGKTISTVFPAVKAVGEELGEKIFYLTAKTITGTVAREAFELLRKGGYQAKIIQITAKEKLCMCDEMECNPVHCPYAKGHYDRVNDAVFQLLLQEDVF
;
A
#
# COMPACT_ATOMS: atom_id res chain seq x y z
N GLU A 1 -19.47 -13.53 -31.23
CA GLU A 1 -18.31 -13.84 -30.37
C GLU A 1 -17.58 -12.58 -29.90
N LEU A 2 -17.12 -11.70 -30.82
CA LEU A 2 -16.37 -10.48 -30.47
C LEU A 2 -17.17 -9.53 -29.56
N LYS A 3 -18.45 -9.32 -29.83
CA LYS A 3 -19.32 -8.47 -29.01
C LYS A 3 -19.46 -9.02 -27.59
N PHE A 4 -19.67 -10.32 -27.43
CA PHE A 4 -19.78 -10.97 -26.13
C PHE A 4 -18.50 -10.80 -25.32
N TRP A 5 -17.34 -11.04 -25.95
CA TRP A 5 -16.04 -10.81 -25.33
C TRP A 5 -15.85 -9.35 -24.89
N PHE A 6 -16.21 -8.40 -25.77
CA PHE A 6 -16.07 -6.97 -25.46
C PHE A 6 -16.98 -6.57 -24.29
N ASP A 7 -18.25 -7.01 -24.30
CA ASP A 7 -19.20 -6.70 -23.22
C ASP A 7 -18.68 -7.25 -21.87
N GLU A 8 -18.04 -8.43 -21.86
CA GLU A 8 -17.45 -9.01 -20.65
C GLU A 8 -16.26 -8.18 -20.16
N VAL A 9 -15.36 -7.75 -21.06
CA VAL A 9 -14.23 -6.87 -20.70
C VAL A 9 -14.72 -5.57 -20.10
N ILE A 10 -15.73 -4.94 -20.70
CA ILE A 10 -16.31 -3.71 -20.17
C ILE A 10 -16.94 -3.93 -18.80
N ARG A 11 -17.65 -5.03 -18.61
CA ARG A 11 -18.25 -5.38 -17.31
C ARG A 11 -17.18 -5.53 -16.21
N GLN A 12 -16.09 -6.21 -16.51
CA GLN A 12 -14.96 -6.33 -15.58
C GLN A 12 -14.29 -4.98 -15.31
N TYR A 13 -14.08 -4.17 -16.33
CA TYR A 13 -13.54 -2.82 -16.16
C TYR A 13 -14.42 -1.96 -15.27
N GLU A 14 -15.74 -1.94 -15.49
CA GLU A 14 -16.67 -1.18 -14.66
C GLU A 14 -16.66 -1.62 -13.19
N LYS A 15 -16.58 -2.93 -12.95
CA LYS A 15 -16.46 -3.51 -11.61
C LYS A 15 -15.24 -2.92 -10.87
N TRP A 16 -14.08 -2.94 -11.52
CA TRP A 16 -12.85 -2.40 -10.96
C TRP A 16 -12.88 -0.87 -10.81
N ALA A 17 -13.40 -0.16 -11.80
CA ALA A 17 -13.49 1.30 -11.77
C ALA A 17 -14.40 1.79 -10.63
N LYS A 18 -15.58 1.18 -10.45
CA LYS A 18 -16.49 1.49 -9.34
C LYS A 18 -15.80 1.29 -7.99
N PHE A 19 -15.17 0.12 -7.80
CA PHE A 19 -14.42 -0.16 -6.58
C PHE A 19 -13.34 0.91 -6.32
N GLN A 20 -12.54 1.25 -7.32
CA GLN A 20 -11.46 2.24 -7.18
C GLN A 20 -11.97 3.63 -6.80
N ILE A 21 -13.09 4.06 -7.39
CA ILE A 21 -13.72 5.36 -7.10
C ILE A 21 -14.22 5.40 -5.65
N GLU A 22 -14.95 4.38 -5.22
CA GLU A 22 -15.50 4.28 -3.87
C GLU A 22 -14.38 4.16 -2.82
N TRP A 23 -13.41 3.31 -3.09
CA TRP A 23 -12.24 3.14 -2.25
C TRP A 23 -11.46 4.45 -2.08
N ARG A 24 -11.18 5.19 -3.17
CA ARG A 24 -10.47 6.47 -3.11
C ARG A 24 -11.22 7.48 -2.24
N LYS A 25 -12.54 7.57 -2.38
CA LYS A 25 -13.38 8.45 -1.55
C LYS A 25 -13.28 8.09 -0.06
N ALA A 26 -13.47 6.81 0.27
CA ALA A 26 -13.42 6.32 1.64
C ALA A 26 -12.03 6.54 2.27
N ARG A 27 -10.96 6.17 1.55
CA ARG A 27 -9.58 6.40 1.97
C ARG A 27 -9.31 7.88 2.24
N ASN A 28 -9.62 8.76 1.27
CA ASN A 28 -9.32 10.19 1.42
C ASN A 28 -10.15 10.82 2.56
N ALA A 29 -11.39 10.39 2.76
CA ALA A 29 -12.20 10.82 3.90
C ALA A 29 -11.57 10.39 5.23
N SER A 30 -11.09 9.15 5.34
CA SER A 30 -10.43 8.64 6.54
C SER A 30 -9.15 9.40 6.88
N ILE A 31 -8.37 9.80 5.85
CA ILE A 31 -7.11 10.54 6.03
C ILE A 31 -7.33 11.92 6.65
N LYS A 32 -8.45 12.58 6.38
CA LYS A 32 -8.73 13.91 6.94
C LYS A 32 -8.74 13.92 8.45
N GLY A 33 -9.31 12.90 9.06
CA GLY A 33 -9.49 12.77 10.51
C GLY A 33 -8.27 12.28 11.29
N ILE A 34 -7.26 11.71 10.64
CA ILE A 34 -6.11 11.20 11.39
C ILE A 34 -5.18 12.31 11.85
N GLU A 35 -4.65 12.14 13.06
CA GLU A 35 -3.65 12.99 13.67
C GLU A 35 -2.31 12.26 13.79
N PHE A 36 -1.25 13.02 14.05
CA PHE A 36 0.03 12.40 14.37
C PHE A 36 -0.09 11.65 15.72
N PRO A 37 0.27 10.35 15.78
CA PRO A 37 -0.17 9.47 16.86
C PRO A 37 0.52 9.72 18.21
N PHE A 38 1.48 10.64 18.28
CA PHE A 38 2.24 10.95 19.49
C PHE A 38 2.49 12.44 19.61
N PRO A 39 2.80 12.94 20.80
CA PRO A 39 3.41 14.26 20.96
C PRO A 39 4.71 14.33 20.13
N TYR A 40 4.87 15.38 19.35
CA TYR A 40 6.09 15.54 18.55
C TYR A 40 7.32 15.67 19.44
N ARG A 41 8.33 14.87 19.15
CA ARG A 41 9.67 15.04 19.71
C ARG A 41 10.42 16.13 18.93
N LYS A 42 11.50 16.65 19.54
CA LYS A 42 12.39 17.65 18.90
C LYS A 42 12.80 17.17 17.50
N GLY A 43 12.59 18.00 16.50
CA GLY A 43 12.91 17.74 15.08
C GLY A 43 11.92 16.85 14.31
N GLN A 44 11.00 16.12 14.97
CA GLN A 44 10.01 15.27 14.27
C GLN A 44 9.03 16.10 13.44
N ARG A 45 8.56 17.22 13.98
CA ARG A 45 7.63 18.10 13.26
C ARG A 45 8.28 18.70 12.02
N ASP A 46 9.53 19.16 12.16
CA ASP A 46 10.28 19.75 11.04
C ASP A 46 10.52 18.72 9.94
N LEU A 47 10.83 17.49 10.33
CA LEU A 47 10.95 16.37 9.40
C LEU A 47 9.64 16.08 8.66
N ALA A 48 8.53 15.98 9.38
CA ALA A 48 7.21 15.71 8.78
C ALA A 48 6.79 16.84 7.81
N VAL A 49 7.01 18.09 8.20
CA VAL A 49 6.75 19.26 7.35
C VAL A 49 7.63 19.24 6.10
N SER A 50 8.92 18.89 6.24
CA SER A 50 9.85 18.80 5.12
C SER A 50 9.44 17.73 4.12
N VAL A 51 9.01 16.56 4.60
CA VAL A 51 8.49 15.47 3.75
C VAL A 51 7.25 15.93 2.99
N TYR A 52 6.26 16.47 3.69
CA TYR A 52 5.03 16.96 3.05
C TYR A 52 5.30 18.02 1.98
N ARG A 53 6.10 19.04 2.30
CA ARG A 53 6.48 20.10 1.35
C ARG A 53 7.24 19.58 0.15
N THR A 54 8.05 18.54 0.34
CA THR A 54 8.80 17.91 -0.75
C THR A 54 7.89 17.18 -1.72
N ILE A 55 6.89 16.46 -1.22
CA ILE A 55 5.87 15.81 -2.03
C ILE A 55 5.05 16.86 -2.80
N LEU A 56 4.55 17.88 -2.09
CA LEU A 56 3.80 18.98 -2.69
C LEU A 56 4.56 19.66 -3.84
N ARG A 57 5.86 19.85 -3.68
CA ARG A 57 6.73 20.49 -4.68
C ARG A 57 7.28 19.53 -5.73
N LYS A 58 6.94 18.23 -5.67
CA LYS A 58 7.46 17.17 -6.56
C LYS A 58 9.00 17.15 -6.62
N LYS A 59 9.63 17.31 -5.45
CA LYS A 59 11.10 17.33 -5.30
C LYS A 59 11.59 16.02 -4.66
N LYS A 60 12.90 15.89 -4.55
CA LYS A 60 13.59 14.83 -3.82
C LYS A 60 14.06 15.38 -2.48
N LEU A 61 14.03 14.55 -1.43
CA LEU A 61 14.47 14.90 -0.09
C LEU A 61 15.47 13.85 0.40
N PHE A 62 16.62 14.29 0.84
CA PHE A 62 17.60 13.46 1.52
C PHE A 62 17.59 13.84 3.00
N ILE A 63 17.46 12.83 3.87
CA ILE A 63 17.30 13.04 5.31
C ILE A 63 18.39 12.26 6.05
N GLN A 64 19.15 12.96 6.86
CA GLN A 64 20.02 12.37 7.86
C GLN A 64 19.47 12.70 9.25
N ALA A 65 19.12 11.69 10.02
CA ALA A 65 18.61 11.86 11.36
C ALA A 65 19.10 10.72 12.28
N PRO A 66 19.35 10.98 13.57
CA PRO A 66 19.77 9.97 14.53
C PRO A 66 18.79 8.80 14.63
N THR A 67 19.26 7.69 15.17
CA THR A 67 18.38 6.57 15.54
C THR A 67 17.45 6.98 16.68
N GLY A 68 16.26 6.38 16.75
CA GLY A 68 15.31 6.62 17.84
C GLY A 68 14.44 7.90 17.73
N VAL A 69 14.68 8.78 16.77
CA VAL A 69 13.85 9.99 16.58
C VAL A 69 12.49 9.73 15.93
N GLY A 70 12.13 8.48 15.65
CA GLY A 70 10.85 8.14 15.04
C GLY A 70 10.76 8.52 13.55
N LYS A 71 11.85 8.34 12.79
CA LYS A 71 11.91 8.64 11.35
C LYS A 71 10.76 8.05 10.55
N THR A 72 10.43 6.79 10.79
CA THR A 72 9.42 6.06 10.01
C THR A 72 8.06 6.74 10.08
N ILE A 73 7.53 6.98 11.28
CA ILE A 73 6.22 7.63 11.42
C ILE A 73 6.25 9.09 10.93
N SER A 74 7.38 9.79 11.11
CA SER A 74 7.56 11.16 10.65
C SER A 74 7.71 11.31 9.13
N THR A 75 7.92 10.20 8.42
CA THR A 75 7.89 10.15 6.95
C THR A 75 6.58 9.57 6.42
N VAL A 76 6.06 8.51 7.04
CA VAL A 76 4.82 7.83 6.63
C VAL A 76 3.61 8.74 6.81
N PHE A 77 3.45 9.36 7.99
CA PHE A 77 2.29 10.22 8.27
C PHE A 77 2.11 11.37 7.28
N PRO A 78 3.11 12.22 7.01
CA PRO A 78 2.96 13.29 6.02
C PRO A 78 2.77 12.78 4.60
N ALA A 79 3.32 11.61 4.23
CA ALA A 79 3.07 10.98 2.96
C ALA A 79 1.60 10.52 2.83
N VAL A 80 1.03 9.95 3.88
CA VAL A 80 -0.40 9.59 3.94
C VAL A 80 -1.26 10.84 3.84
N LYS A 81 -0.93 11.92 4.56
CA LYS A 81 -1.65 13.21 4.42
C LYS A 81 -1.60 13.73 2.99
N ALA A 82 -0.45 13.65 2.32
CA ALA A 82 -0.30 14.05 0.92
C ALA A 82 -1.17 13.22 -0.02
N VAL A 83 -1.33 11.92 0.22
CA VAL A 83 -2.25 11.06 -0.52
C VAL A 83 -3.70 11.49 -0.33
N GLY A 84 -4.08 11.89 0.88
CA GLY A 84 -5.42 12.43 1.17
C GLY A 84 -5.75 13.73 0.46
N GLU A 85 -4.73 14.52 0.17
CA GLU A 85 -4.80 15.77 -0.63
C GLU A 85 -4.57 15.54 -2.13
N GLU A 86 -4.61 14.29 -2.58
CA GLU A 86 -4.45 13.87 -3.98
C GLU A 86 -3.09 14.26 -4.62
N LEU A 87 -2.08 14.51 -3.79
CA LEU A 87 -0.71 14.79 -4.24
C LEU A 87 0.06 13.54 -4.68
N GLY A 88 -0.50 12.36 -4.43
CA GLY A 88 -0.02 11.05 -4.83
C GLY A 88 -1.09 10.00 -4.61
N GLU A 89 -0.96 8.85 -5.26
CA GLU A 89 -1.95 7.77 -5.14
C GLU A 89 -1.48 6.60 -4.30
N LYS A 90 -0.18 6.32 -4.30
CA LYS A 90 0.46 5.17 -3.66
C LYS A 90 1.73 5.58 -2.93
N ILE A 91 2.04 4.85 -1.88
CA ILE A 91 3.28 5.01 -1.12
C ILE A 91 4.07 3.71 -1.26
N PHE A 92 5.30 3.79 -1.76
CA PHE A 92 6.26 2.69 -1.79
C PHE A 92 7.29 2.93 -0.69
N TYR A 93 7.26 2.11 0.33
CA TYR A 93 8.25 2.14 1.42
C TYR A 93 9.28 1.06 1.17
N LEU A 94 10.44 1.45 0.65
CA LEU A 94 11.51 0.54 0.27
C LEU A 94 12.53 0.41 1.41
N THR A 95 12.89 -0.82 1.75
CA THR A 95 13.86 -1.11 2.81
C THR A 95 14.89 -2.15 2.35
N ALA A 96 16.11 -1.99 2.81
CA ALA A 96 17.19 -2.96 2.52
C ALA A 96 17.10 -4.22 3.40
N LYS A 97 16.37 -4.18 4.51
CA LYS A 97 16.28 -5.28 5.49
C LYS A 97 14.83 -5.58 5.83
N THR A 98 14.51 -6.85 6.00
CA THR A 98 13.17 -7.34 6.37
C THR A 98 12.65 -6.71 7.67
N ILE A 99 13.51 -6.58 8.70
CA ILE A 99 13.18 -5.96 10.00
C ILE A 99 12.70 -4.51 9.82
N THR A 100 13.28 -3.76 8.90
CA THR A 100 12.87 -2.37 8.64
C THR A 100 11.50 -2.29 7.99
N GLY A 101 11.11 -3.31 7.22
CA GLY A 101 9.76 -3.46 6.68
C GLY A 101 8.70 -3.61 7.78
N THR A 102 8.99 -4.36 8.84
CA THR A 102 8.11 -4.50 10.00
C THR A 102 7.84 -3.16 10.67
N VAL A 103 8.86 -2.34 10.86
CA VAL A 103 8.71 -0.99 11.47
C VAL A 103 7.82 -0.08 10.60
N ALA A 104 7.93 -0.18 9.27
CA ALA A 104 7.04 0.56 8.38
C ALA A 104 5.59 0.08 8.50
N ARG A 105 5.37 -1.24 8.53
CA ARG A 105 4.05 -1.84 8.74
C ARG A 105 3.44 -1.37 10.07
N GLU A 106 4.20 -1.40 11.15
CA GLU A 106 3.75 -0.90 12.47
C GLU A 106 3.32 0.57 12.42
N ALA A 107 4.03 1.42 11.67
CA ALA A 107 3.66 2.81 11.49
C ALA A 107 2.29 2.96 10.78
N PHE A 108 2.04 2.18 9.73
CA PHE A 108 0.73 2.15 9.06
C PHE A 108 -0.37 1.60 9.96
N GLU A 109 -0.12 0.53 10.71
CA GLU A 109 -1.07 -0.05 11.67
C GLU A 109 -1.44 0.95 12.77
N LEU A 110 -0.48 1.76 13.21
CA LEU A 110 -0.72 2.81 14.19
C LEU A 110 -1.68 3.88 13.63
N LEU A 111 -1.50 4.28 12.36
CA LEU A 111 -2.42 5.20 11.69
C LEU A 111 -3.81 4.59 11.48
N ARG A 112 -3.89 3.28 11.20
CA ARG A 112 -5.16 2.55 11.08
C ARG A 112 -5.93 2.56 12.40
N LYS A 113 -5.26 2.39 13.53
CA LYS A 113 -5.89 2.54 14.86
C LYS A 113 -6.46 3.95 15.08
N GLY A 114 -5.90 4.96 14.43
CA GLY A 114 -6.40 6.34 14.38
C GLY A 114 -7.52 6.57 13.36
N GLY A 115 -8.00 5.52 12.67
CA GLY A 115 -9.10 5.59 11.71
C GLY A 115 -8.68 5.61 10.23
N TYR A 116 -7.39 5.55 9.93
CA TYR A 116 -6.93 5.48 8.53
C TYR A 116 -7.34 4.18 7.86
N GLN A 117 -8.10 4.28 6.79
CA GLN A 117 -8.43 3.15 5.93
C GLN A 117 -7.34 3.00 4.86
N ALA A 118 -6.53 1.96 4.97
CA ALA A 118 -5.43 1.67 4.07
C ALA A 118 -5.50 0.26 3.53
N LYS A 119 -5.10 0.09 2.28
CA LYS A 119 -4.71 -1.21 1.73
C LYS A 119 -3.20 -1.30 1.80
N ILE A 120 -2.67 -2.18 2.64
CA ILE A 120 -1.24 -2.31 2.91
C ILE A 120 -0.77 -3.67 2.40
N ILE A 121 0.23 -3.68 1.54
CA ILE A 121 0.80 -4.90 0.97
C ILE A 121 2.28 -4.97 1.33
N GLN A 122 2.67 -6.05 1.99
CA GLN A 122 4.09 -6.37 2.21
C GLN A 122 4.55 -7.34 1.14
N ILE A 123 5.27 -6.82 0.13
CA ILE A 123 5.79 -7.65 -0.94
C ILE A 123 6.88 -8.56 -0.40
N THR A 124 6.65 -9.86 -0.47
CA THR A 124 7.58 -10.91 -0.06
C THR A 124 8.05 -11.68 -1.29
N ALA A 125 9.32 -12.06 -1.30
CA ALA A 125 9.89 -12.86 -2.38
C ALA A 125 9.15 -14.20 -2.51
N LYS A 126 8.88 -14.60 -3.75
CA LYS A 126 8.10 -15.79 -4.11
C LYS A 126 8.64 -17.07 -3.47
N GLU A 127 9.96 -17.18 -3.39
CA GLU A 127 10.65 -18.32 -2.78
C GLU A 127 10.29 -18.53 -1.31
N LYS A 128 9.96 -17.45 -0.61
CA LYS A 128 9.56 -17.50 0.79
C LYS A 128 8.09 -17.85 1.01
N LEU A 129 7.29 -17.76 -0.05
CA LEU A 129 5.85 -18.02 -0.02
C LEU A 129 5.47 -19.32 -0.71
N CYS A 130 6.42 -19.97 -1.40
CA CYS A 130 6.18 -21.21 -2.10
C CYS A 130 5.78 -22.32 -1.12
N MET A 131 4.67 -22.99 -1.39
CA MET A 131 4.15 -24.11 -0.60
C MET A 131 4.59 -25.48 -1.16
N CYS A 132 5.37 -25.49 -2.26
CA CYS A 132 5.94 -26.69 -2.84
C CYS A 132 7.35 -26.94 -2.27
N ASP A 133 7.72 -28.19 -2.07
CA ASP A 133 9.06 -28.58 -1.62
C ASP A 133 10.14 -28.12 -2.59
N GLU A 134 9.87 -28.20 -3.88
CA GLU A 134 10.69 -27.64 -4.94
C GLU A 134 9.98 -26.50 -5.65
N MET A 135 10.64 -25.35 -5.76
CA MET A 135 10.07 -24.19 -6.42
C MET A 135 10.23 -24.28 -7.94
N GLU A 136 9.39 -25.06 -8.57
CA GLU A 136 9.24 -25.12 -10.02
C GLU A 136 7.91 -24.48 -10.42
N CYS A 137 7.93 -23.23 -10.88
CA CYS A 137 6.73 -22.47 -11.23
C CYS A 137 6.24 -22.76 -12.66
N ASN A 138 6.27 -24.02 -13.05
CA ASN A 138 5.77 -24.50 -14.33
C ASN A 138 4.30 -24.96 -14.19
N PRO A 139 3.36 -24.48 -15.03
CA PRO A 139 1.96 -24.89 -14.96
C PRO A 139 1.69 -26.41 -15.14
N VAL A 140 2.65 -27.15 -15.68
CA VAL A 140 2.57 -28.60 -15.82
C VAL A 140 2.80 -29.32 -14.48
N HIS A 141 3.75 -28.85 -13.70
CA HIS A 141 4.19 -29.49 -12.46
C HIS A 141 3.65 -28.82 -11.19
N CYS A 142 3.44 -27.49 -11.23
CA CYS A 142 2.99 -26.74 -10.07
C CYS A 142 1.47 -26.51 -10.09
N PRO A 143 0.70 -27.06 -9.13
CA PRO A 143 -0.74 -26.87 -9.07
C PRO A 143 -1.15 -25.41 -8.84
N TYR A 144 -0.31 -24.61 -8.21
CA TYR A 144 -0.54 -23.17 -7.98
C TYR A 144 -0.29 -22.32 -9.22
N ALA A 145 0.65 -22.71 -10.08
CA ALA A 145 0.92 -22.04 -11.34
C ALA A 145 -0.13 -22.39 -12.42
N LYS A 146 -0.71 -23.59 -12.35
CA LYS A 146 -1.74 -24.04 -13.31
C LYS A 146 -2.99 -23.16 -13.21
N GLY A 147 -3.37 -22.51 -14.32
CA GLY A 147 -4.53 -21.62 -14.40
C GLY A 147 -4.41 -20.37 -13.52
N HIS A 148 -3.19 -19.95 -13.16
CA HIS A 148 -2.96 -18.75 -12.33
C HIS A 148 -3.59 -17.51 -12.95
N TYR A 149 -3.34 -17.27 -14.24
CA TYR A 149 -3.83 -16.08 -14.93
C TYR A 149 -5.36 -16.05 -15.10
N ASP A 150 -6.00 -17.21 -15.07
CA ASP A 150 -7.47 -17.30 -15.16
C ASP A 150 -8.15 -16.91 -13.85
N ARG A 151 -7.43 -17.04 -12.72
CA ARG A 151 -7.98 -16.84 -11.37
C ARG A 151 -7.48 -15.59 -10.65
N VAL A 152 -6.30 -15.07 -11.01
CA VAL A 152 -5.61 -14.05 -10.22
C VAL A 152 -6.42 -12.76 -10.09
N ASN A 153 -7.08 -12.31 -11.14
CA ASN A 153 -7.84 -11.06 -11.10
C ASN A 153 -9.02 -11.13 -10.15
N ASP A 154 -9.79 -12.22 -10.18
CA ASP A 154 -10.92 -12.40 -9.27
C ASP A 154 -10.45 -12.63 -7.83
N ALA A 155 -9.37 -13.38 -7.62
CA ALA A 155 -8.78 -13.58 -6.30
C ALA A 155 -8.30 -12.26 -5.69
N VAL A 156 -7.60 -11.44 -6.47
CA VAL A 156 -7.15 -10.11 -6.01
C VAL A 156 -8.34 -9.21 -5.71
N PHE A 157 -9.37 -9.23 -6.55
CA PHE A 157 -10.56 -8.42 -6.31
C PHE A 157 -11.28 -8.83 -5.02
N GLN A 158 -11.49 -10.13 -4.80
CA GLN A 158 -12.08 -10.64 -3.56
C GLN A 158 -11.25 -10.28 -2.33
N LEU A 159 -9.94 -10.43 -2.43
CA LEU A 159 -9.02 -10.07 -1.37
C LEU A 159 -9.13 -8.59 -1.01
N LEU A 160 -9.17 -7.70 -2.01
CA LEU A 160 -9.34 -6.26 -1.82
C LEU A 160 -10.67 -5.88 -1.16
N LEU A 161 -11.72 -6.70 -1.30
CA LEU A 161 -13.00 -6.47 -0.63
C LEU A 161 -12.98 -6.90 0.83
N GLN A 162 -12.22 -7.93 1.18
CA GLN A 162 -12.26 -8.58 2.49
C GLN A 162 -11.17 -8.07 3.43
N GLU A 163 -9.99 -7.79 2.90
CA GLU A 163 -8.80 -7.50 3.68
C GLU A 163 -8.26 -6.09 3.44
N ASP A 164 -7.60 -5.56 4.44
CA ASP A 164 -6.92 -4.26 4.37
C ASP A 164 -5.40 -4.39 4.47
N VAL A 165 -4.90 -5.53 4.94
CA VAL A 165 -3.47 -5.83 5.09
C VAL A 165 -3.16 -7.18 4.49
N PHE A 166 -2.15 -7.24 3.63
CA PHE A 166 -1.75 -8.41 2.85
C PHE A 166 -0.26 -8.71 3.04
#